data_f3ce430322258ae61318a12ad215d3c3
#
_entry.id   f3ce430322258ae61318a12ad215d3c3
#
_cell.length_a   1.000
_cell.length_b   1.000
_cell.length_c   1.000
_cell.angle_alpha   90.00
_cell.angle_beta   90.00
_cell.angle_gamma   90.00
#
_symmetry.space_group_name_H-M   'P 1'
#
loop_
_entity.id
_entity.type
_entity.pdbx_description
1 polymer ?
#
loop_
_entity_poly.entity_id
_entity_poly.type
_entity_poly.pdbx_seq_one_letter_code
_entity_poly.pdbx_strand_id
1 'polypeptide(L)'
;VSAQTGGRIPAIVSADQLAGTGWVLTDAMALDARWEHPFQADDTRSGSFRTPAGPVRADFLHGEGRYRYAAADGWQAVALPYRGGRLEMLALVPDGDRGVPTAATLAALTSGLHDTRLGLALPKVELSWSADLTGTLSTLGMGIAFGGGADFTGISPDAARLAFVAHRATLAVAEKGTRAAAATAVGVTVTSIRVPLRQLRFDHPYLMLIRDRHSGEPVLFARVTDPTGGG
;
A
#
# COMPACT_ATOMS: atom_id res chain seq x y z
N VAL A 1 -8.17 12.03 15.06
CA VAL A 1 -7.85 11.18 13.91
C VAL A 1 -8.27 11.84 12.60
N SER A 2 -9.54 12.24 12.45
CA SER A 2 -10.04 12.86 11.21
C SER A 2 -9.18 14.04 10.74
N ALA A 3 -8.90 15.01 11.60
CA ALA A 3 -8.06 16.17 11.25
C ALA A 3 -6.63 15.77 10.86
N GLN A 4 -6.03 14.80 11.56
CA GLN A 4 -4.66 14.32 11.30
C GLN A 4 -4.54 13.50 10.00
N THR A 5 -5.63 12.87 9.57
CA THR A 5 -5.68 12.10 8.32
C THR A 5 -6.30 12.87 7.16
N GLY A 6 -6.52 14.20 7.31
CA GLY A 6 -7.16 15.03 6.30
C GLY A 6 -8.57 14.57 5.94
N GLY A 7 -9.34 14.08 6.92
CA GLY A 7 -10.71 13.60 6.77
C GLY A 7 -10.85 12.18 6.20
N ARG A 8 -9.73 11.50 5.90
CA ARG A 8 -9.76 10.15 5.27
C ARG A 8 -10.22 9.06 6.23
N ILE A 9 -9.87 9.20 7.49
CA ILE A 9 -10.29 8.30 8.55
C ILE A 9 -11.12 9.12 9.53
N PRO A 10 -12.44 9.18 9.34
CA PRO A 10 -13.31 10.00 10.19
C PRO A 10 -13.33 9.49 11.64
N ALA A 11 -13.34 8.17 11.82
CA ALA A 11 -13.25 7.52 13.14
C ALA A 11 -12.56 6.16 13.00
N ILE A 12 -11.85 5.70 14.04
CA ILE A 12 -11.26 4.36 14.11
C ILE A 12 -12.21 3.43 14.86
N VAL A 13 -12.83 3.94 15.93
CA VAL A 13 -13.77 3.24 16.80
C VAL A 13 -15.07 4.03 16.92
N SER A 14 -16.18 3.34 17.12
CA SER A 14 -17.48 3.96 17.37
C SER A 14 -17.67 4.31 18.86
N ALA A 15 -18.63 5.18 19.16
CA ALA A 15 -18.99 5.49 20.55
C ALA A 15 -19.46 4.24 21.31
N ASP A 16 -20.18 3.35 20.64
CA ASP A 16 -20.68 2.11 21.23
C ASP A 16 -19.54 1.15 21.59
N GLN A 17 -18.47 1.08 20.79
CA GLN A 17 -17.28 0.29 21.10
C GLN A 17 -16.50 0.85 22.29
N LEU A 18 -16.66 2.13 22.60
CA LEU A 18 -16.04 2.78 23.75
C LEU A 18 -16.88 2.71 25.01
N ALA A 19 -18.18 2.41 24.90
CA ALA A 19 -19.09 2.36 26.04
C ALA A 19 -18.70 1.24 27.01
N GLY A 20 -18.36 1.61 28.25
CA GLY A 20 -17.96 0.66 29.30
C GLY A 20 -16.58 0.05 29.10
N THR A 21 -15.79 0.52 28.12
CA THR A 21 -14.40 0.10 27.93
C THR A 21 -13.45 0.98 28.75
N GLY A 22 -12.34 0.39 29.19
CA GLY A 22 -11.26 1.14 29.82
C GLY A 22 -10.35 1.77 28.75
N TRP A 23 -9.09 1.35 28.70
CA TRP A 23 -8.10 1.86 27.78
C TRP A 23 -8.18 1.15 26.44
N VAL A 24 -8.13 1.94 25.36
CA VAL A 24 -8.01 1.45 23.98
C VAL A 24 -6.79 2.06 23.31
N LEU A 25 -6.09 1.26 22.53
CA LEU A 25 -5.03 1.73 21.67
C LEU A 25 -5.57 1.83 20.24
N THR A 26 -5.35 2.97 19.59
CA THR A 26 -5.79 3.17 18.20
C THR A 26 -4.62 3.61 17.34
N ASP A 27 -4.51 3.02 16.17
CA ASP A 27 -3.55 3.41 15.14
C ASP A 27 -4.29 3.72 13.83
N ALA A 28 -3.91 4.82 13.18
CA ALA A 28 -4.50 5.27 11.93
C ALA A 28 -3.42 5.65 10.93
N MET A 29 -3.42 5.00 9.78
CA MET A 29 -2.47 5.29 8.72
C MET A 29 -3.18 5.79 7.46
N ALA A 30 -2.76 6.95 6.97
CA ALA A 30 -3.15 7.50 5.69
C ALA A 30 -1.94 8.15 5.02
N LEU A 31 -1.67 7.80 3.78
CA LEU A 31 -0.58 8.40 3.01
C LEU A 31 -1.14 9.42 2.01
N ASP A 32 -0.48 10.57 1.91
CA ASP A 32 -0.67 11.57 0.86
C ASP A 32 0.69 11.94 0.31
N ALA A 33 1.05 11.36 -0.82
CA ALA A 33 2.34 11.57 -1.45
C ALA A 33 2.19 11.61 -2.97
N ARG A 34 2.87 12.53 -3.64
CA ARG A 34 2.86 12.64 -5.09
C ARG A 34 3.99 11.84 -5.69
N TRP A 35 3.74 11.21 -6.85
CA TRP A 35 4.81 10.58 -7.60
C TRP A 35 5.89 11.58 -8.00
N GLU A 36 7.13 11.16 -8.01
CA GLU A 36 8.22 11.93 -8.61
C GLU A 36 7.96 12.10 -10.12
N HIS A 37 7.46 11.03 -10.77
CA HIS A 37 7.06 10.99 -12.18
C HIS A 37 5.59 10.57 -12.28
N PRO A 38 4.64 11.53 -12.35
CA PRO A 38 3.22 11.24 -12.44
C PRO A 38 2.85 10.51 -13.75
N PHE A 39 1.84 9.65 -13.69
CA PHE A 39 1.20 9.08 -14.88
C PHE A 39 0.34 10.13 -15.58
N GLN A 40 0.19 9.99 -16.89
CA GLN A 40 -0.71 10.85 -17.66
C GLN A 40 -2.15 10.33 -17.53
N ALA A 41 -3.10 11.25 -17.29
CA ALA A 41 -4.51 10.87 -17.14
C ALA A 41 -5.08 10.31 -18.45
N ASP A 42 -4.64 10.84 -19.58
CA ASP A 42 -5.08 10.41 -20.92
C ASP A 42 -4.58 9.02 -21.31
N ASP A 43 -3.59 8.49 -20.57
CA ASP A 43 -3.08 7.13 -20.74
C ASP A 43 -3.75 6.11 -19.80
N THR A 44 -4.61 6.57 -18.88
CA THR A 44 -5.42 5.68 -18.04
C THR A 44 -6.45 4.97 -18.89
N ARG A 45 -6.47 3.63 -18.81
CA ARG A 45 -7.36 2.80 -19.65
C ARG A 45 -7.98 1.68 -18.83
N SER A 46 -9.27 1.40 -19.11
CA SER A 46 -9.97 0.28 -18.49
C SER A 46 -9.44 -1.06 -19.04
N GLY A 47 -9.21 -2.00 -18.14
CA GLY A 47 -8.70 -3.33 -18.44
C GLY A 47 -9.31 -4.40 -17.54
N SER A 48 -8.93 -5.66 -17.79
CA SER A 48 -9.34 -6.80 -16.96
C SER A 48 -8.31 -7.06 -15.88
N PHE A 49 -8.79 -7.24 -14.64
CA PHE A 49 -8.02 -7.71 -13.51
C PHE A 49 -8.59 -9.04 -13.01
N ARG A 50 -7.75 -10.04 -12.81
CA ARG A 50 -8.16 -11.38 -12.34
C ARG A 50 -8.19 -11.38 -10.82
N THR A 51 -9.36 -11.35 -10.23
CA THR A 51 -9.54 -11.58 -8.79
C THR A 51 -9.71 -13.05 -8.46
N PRO A 52 -9.59 -13.47 -7.20
CA PRO A 52 -9.92 -14.84 -6.78
C PRO A 52 -11.38 -15.24 -7.10
N ALA A 53 -12.29 -14.28 -7.16
CA ALA A 53 -13.71 -14.49 -7.47
C ALA A 53 -14.03 -14.44 -8.97
N GLY A 54 -13.06 -14.09 -9.82
CA GLY A 54 -13.22 -13.95 -11.27
C GLY A 54 -12.72 -12.61 -11.79
N PRO A 55 -12.79 -12.37 -13.10
CA PRO A 55 -12.27 -11.13 -13.69
C PRO A 55 -13.21 -9.94 -13.39
N VAL A 56 -12.61 -8.80 -13.04
CA VAL A 56 -13.28 -7.51 -12.89
C VAL A 56 -12.69 -6.49 -13.84
N ARG A 57 -13.41 -5.41 -14.13
CA ARG A 57 -12.89 -4.27 -14.88
C ARG A 57 -12.33 -3.24 -13.91
N ALA A 58 -11.11 -2.81 -14.17
CA ALA A 58 -10.43 -1.76 -13.40
C ALA A 58 -9.74 -0.78 -14.34
N ASP A 59 -9.52 0.45 -13.88
CA ASP A 59 -8.73 1.42 -14.60
C ASP A 59 -7.25 1.23 -14.28
N PHE A 60 -6.42 1.19 -15.33
CA PHE A 60 -4.98 1.01 -15.22
C PHE A 60 -4.24 2.29 -15.61
N LEU A 61 -3.35 2.69 -14.74
CA LEU A 61 -2.31 3.68 -15.01
C LEU A 61 -1.32 3.07 -15.99
N HIS A 62 -1.04 3.74 -17.09
CA HIS A 62 -0.02 3.32 -18.05
C HIS A 62 1.14 4.29 -18.06
N GLY A 63 2.35 3.76 -18.15
CA GLY A 63 3.56 4.56 -18.29
C GLY A 63 4.63 3.80 -19.06
N GLU A 64 5.32 4.49 -19.95
CA GLU A 64 6.51 3.97 -20.64
C GLU A 64 7.72 4.79 -20.22
N GLY A 65 8.78 4.11 -19.80
CA GLY A 65 9.97 4.82 -19.34
C GLY A 65 11.03 3.94 -18.71
N ARG A 66 11.97 4.59 -18.04
CA ARG A 66 12.96 3.93 -17.19
C ARG A 66 12.41 3.83 -15.79
N TYR A 67 12.38 2.61 -15.29
CA TYR A 67 11.97 2.29 -13.93
C TYR A 67 13.04 1.44 -13.27
N ARG A 68 13.20 1.57 -11.96
CA ARG A 68 13.97 0.60 -11.18
C ARG A 68 13.17 -0.68 -11.07
N TYR A 69 13.67 -1.74 -11.69
CA TYR A 69 13.00 -3.04 -11.83
C TYR A 69 13.90 -4.15 -11.35
N ALA A 70 13.33 -5.20 -10.79
CA ALA A 70 13.99 -6.44 -10.47
C ALA A 70 13.06 -7.64 -10.70
N ALA A 71 13.65 -8.82 -10.89
CA ALA A 71 12.95 -10.09 -10.89
C ALA A 71 13.76 -11.14 -10.11
N ALA A 72 13.11 -11.89 -9.25
CA ALA A 72 13.69 -12.96 -8.45
C ALA A 72 12.62 -13.96 -8.02
N ASP A 73 12.95 -15.24 -8.04
CA ASP A 73 12.13 -16.35 -7.50
C ASP A 73 10.67 -16.36 -7.98
N GLY A 74 10.43 -15.99 -9.23
CA GLY A 74 9.08 -15.91 -9.80
C GLY A 74 8.27 -14.71 -9.31
N TRP A 75 8.95 -13.64 -8.89
CA TRP A 75 8.39 -12.33 -8.59
C TRP A 75 9.03 -11.26 -9.46
N GLN A 76 8.26 -10.24 -9.77
CA GLN A 76 8.73 -9.05 -10.43
C GLN A 76 8.40 -7.83 -9.57
N ALA A 77 9.31 -6.87 -9.50
CA ALA A 77 9.16 -5.66 -8.70
C ALA A 77 9.48 -4.42 -9.51
N VAL A 78 8.73 -3.35 -9.29
CA VAL A 78 9.03 -2.02 -9.80
C VAL A 78 8.99 -1.02 -8.65
N ALA A 79 9.97 -0.12 -8.62
CA ALA A 79 10.00 0.96 -7.65
C ALA A 79 9.46 2.25 -8.27
N LEU A 80 8.50 2.86 -7.60
CA LEU A 80 7.86 4.13 -7.96
C LEU A 80 8.18 5.15 -6.86
N PRO A 81 9.12 6.08 -7.10
CA PRO A 81 9.52 7.06 -6.11
C PRO A 81 8.46 8.14 -5.94
N TYR A 82 8.30 8.58 -4.70
CA TYR A 82 7.53 9.77 -4.37
C TYR A 82 8.41 11.03 -4.39
N ARG A 83 7.80 12.19 -4.61
CA ARG A 83 8.49 13.48 -4.53
C ARG A 83 9.19 13.66 -3.19
N GLY A 84 10.35 14.29 -3.23
CA GLY A 84 11.20 14.47 -2.03
C GLY A 84 12.19 13.34 -1.79
N GLY A 85 12.12 12.25 -2.60
CA GLY A 85 13.16 11.22 -2.66
C GLY A 85 13.26 10.30 -1.44
N ARG A 86 12.49 10.54 -0.37
CA ARG A 86 12.55 9.76 0.86
C ARG A 86 11.74 8.48 0.78
N LEU A 87 10.54 8.54 0.25
CA LEU A 87 9.64 7.37 0.14
C LEU A 87 9.62 6.83 -1.28
N GLU A 88 9.40 5.54 -1.40
CA GLU A 88 9.06 4.87 -2.66
C GLU A 88 8.00 3.79 -2.42
N MET A 89 7.19 3.51 -3.43
CA MET A 89 6.35 2.33 -3.47
C MET A 89 7.04 1.24 -4.29
N LEU A 90 7.23 0.08 -3.71
CA LEU A 90 7.52 -1.14 -4.45
C LEU A 90 6.21 -1.83 -4.78
N ALA A 91 5.87 -1.94 -6.05
CA ALA A 91 4.82 -2.81 -6.51
C ALA A 91 5.44 -4.14 -6.90
N LEU A 92 4.92 -5.25 -6.35
CA LEU A 92 5.45 -6.60 -6.55
C LEU A 92 4.34 -7.49 -7.10
N VAL A 93 4.59 -8.11 -8.24
CA VAL A 93 3.65 -9.03 -8.87
C VAL A 93 4.30 -10.40 -9.03
N PRO A 94 3.61 -11.50 -8.63
CA PRO A 94 4.13 -12.85 -8.82
C PRO A 94 3.93 -13.34 -10.25
N ASP A 95 4.73 -14.31 -10.65
CA ASP A 95 4.43 -15.12 -11.83
C ASP A 95 3.37 -16.18 -11.41
N GLY A 96 2.11 -15.92 -11.70
CA GLY A 96 0.98 -16.75 -11.30
C GLY A 96 0.43 -16.44 -9.90
N ASP A 97 -0.35 -17.38 -9.34
CA ASP A 97 -0.96 -17.19 -8.00
C ASP A 97 0.01 -17.63 -6.90
N ARG A 98 0.53 -16.65 -6.18
CA ARG A 98 1.43 -16.85 -5.04
C ARG A 98 0.95 -16.00 -3.87
N GLY A 99 1.32 -16.39 -2.66
CA GLY A 99 1.00 -15.64 -1.44
C GLY A 99 1.82 -14.36 -1.30
N VAL A 100 2.72 -14.33 -0.31
CA VAL A 100 3.69 -13.25 -0.10
C VAL A 100 5.11 -13.79 -0.36
N PRO A 101 6.04 -12.96 -0.85
CA PRO A 101 7.43 -13.38 -1.03
C PRO A 101 8.08 -13.69 0.32
N THR A 102 9.04 -14.58 0.32
CA THR A 102 9.90 -14.78 1.50
C THR A 102 10.75 -13.55 1.78
N ALA A 103 11.27 -13.42 2.99
CA ALA A 103 12.22 -12.35 3.33
C ALA A 103 13.44 -12.34 2.40
N ALA A 104 13.96 -13.54 2.04
CA ALA A 104 15.07 -13.68 1.11
C ALA A 104 14.72 -13.20 -0.30
N THR A 105 13.54 -13.57 -0.82
CA THR A 105 13.04 -13.11 -2.12
C THR A 105 12.84 -11.58 -2.12
N LEU A 106 12.25 -11.02 -1.06
CA LEU A 106 12.09 -9.57 -0.93
C LEU A 106 13.44 -8.84 -0.89
N ALA A 107 14.41 -9.38 -0.16
CA ALA A 107 15.78 -8.85 -0.13
C ALA A 107 16.44 -8.91 -1.52
N ALA A 108 16.32 -10.02 -2.24
CA ALA A 108 16.84 -10.17 -3.60
C ALA A 108 16.20 -9.17 -4.58
N LEU A 109 14.87 -8.99 -4.52
CA LEU A 109 14.16 -8.00 -5.33
C LEU A 109 14.63 -6.58 -5.01
N THR A 110 14.75 -6.23 -3.74
CA THR A 110 15.12 -4.86 -3.34
C THR A 110 16.57 -4.52 -3.67
N SER A 111 17.51 -5.43 -3.50
CA SER A 111 18.92 -5.25 -3.85
C SER A 111 19.17 -5.33 -5.37
N GLY A 112 18.35 -6.10 -6.10
CA GLY A 112 18.46 -6.28 -7.54
C GLY A 112 17.81 -5.17 -8.39
N LEU A 113 17.22 -4.15 -7.77
CA LEU A 113 16.58 -3.05 -8.50
C LEU A 113 17.60 -2.27 -9.37
N HIS A 114 17.40 -2.27 -10.67
CA HIS A 114 18.23 -1.55 -11.62
C HIS A 114 17.38 -0.85 -12.70
N ASP A 115 17.92 0.17 -13.32
CA ASP A 115 17.21 0.94 -14.34
C ASP A 115 16.93 0.09 -15.58
N THR A 116 15.64 -0.11 -15.83
CA THR A 116 15.15 -0.91 -16.96
C THR A 116 14.10 -0.11 -17.72
N ARG A 117 14.17 -0.13 -19.04
CA ARG A 117 13.12 0.45 -19.88
C ARG A 117 11.98 -0.55 -20.03
N LEU A 118 10.79 -0.15 -19.58
CA LEU A 118 9.59 -1.01 -19.63
C LEU A 118 8.31 -0.18 -19.82
N GLY A 119 7.25 -0.87 -20.27
CA GLY A 119 5.88 -0.40 -20.21
C GLY A 119 5.23 -0.94 -18.93
N LEU A 120 4.67 -0.06 -18.14
CA LEU A 120 3.99 -0.37 -16.87
C LEU A 120 2.49 -0.24 -17.03
N ALA A 121 1.74 -1.20 -16.51
CA ALA A 121 0.29 -1.11 -16.31
C ALA A 121 -0.03 -1.48 -14.86
N LEU A 122 -0.43 -0.48 -14.05
CA LEU A 122 -0.73 -0.60 -12.63
C LEU A 122 -2.18 -0.18 -12.38
N PRO A 123 -3.04 -0.99 -11.75
CA PRO A 123 -4.42 -0.57 -11.48
C PRO A 123 -4.49 0.60 -10.51
N LYS A 124 -5.44 1.49 -10.75
CA LYS A 124 -5.88 2.47 -9.75
C LYS A 124 -6.57 1.70 -8.63
N VAL A 125 -6.31 2.09 -7.40
CA VAL A 125 -6.92 1.47 -6.23
C VAL A 125 -7.32 2.53 -5.21
N GLU A 126 -8.41 2.24 -4.50
CA GLU A 126 -8.79 2.95 -3.29
C GLU A 126 -9.08 1.89 -2.23
N LEU A 127 -8.17 1.74 -1.29
CA LEU A 127 -8.21 0.71 -0.26
C LEU A 127 -8.51 1.34 1.09
N SER A 128 -9.40 0.71 1.84
CA SER A 128 -9.63 1.00 3.25
C SER A 128 -9.68 -0.32 4.01
N TRP A 129 -8.92 -0.42 5.07
CA TRP A 129 -8.86 -1.61 5.90
C TRP A 129 -8.93 -1.23 7.36
N SER A 130 -9.64 -2.04 8.14
CA SER A 130 -9.74 -1.89 9.59
C SER A 130 -9.73 -3.26 10.26
N ALA A 131 -9.06 -3.35 11.40
CA ALA A 131 -9.03 -4.57 12.18
C ALA A 131 -8.91 -4.28 13.68
N ASP A 132 -9.44 -5.20 14.47
CA ASP A 132 -9.07 -5.40 15.86
C ASP A 132 -7.81 -6.28 15.90
N LEU A 133 -6.70 -5.72 16.36
CA LEU A 133 -5.41 -6.39 16.43
C LEU A 133 -5.16 -7.11 17.75
N THR A 134 -6.11 -7.09 18.70
CA THR A 134 -5.97 -7.64 20.05
C THR A 134 -5.52 -9.10 20.04
N GLY A 135 -6.19 -9.94 19.26
CA GLY A 135 -5.84 -11.37 19.13
C GLY A 135 -4.48 -11.59 18.50
N THR A 136 -4.17 -10.86 17.42
CA THR A 136 -2.89 -10.95 16.72
C THR A 136 -1.74 -10.53 17.63
N LEU A 137 -1.87 -9.41 18.33
CA LEU A 137 -0.85 -8.90 19.24
C LEU A 137 -0.67 -9.82 20.46
N SER A 138 -1.75 -10.41 20.95
CA SER A 138 -1.67 -11.41 22.02
C SER A 138 -0.84 -12.62 21.60
N THR A 139 -1.06 -13.13 20.37
CA THR A 139 -0.28 -14.25 19.80
C THR A 139 1.19 -13.89 19.60
N LEU A 140 1.48 -12.62 19.30
CA LEU A 140 2.84 -12.10 19.14
C LEU A 140 3.54 -11.78 20.48
N GLY A 141 2.94 -12.11 21.62
CA GLY A 141 3.55 -11.97 22.94
C GLY A 141 3.04 -10.80 23.78
N MET A 142 2.09 -9.99 23.28
CA MET A 142 1.50 -8.87 24.04
C MET A 142 0.31 -9.28 24.92
N GLY A 143 0.05 -10.57 25.14
CA GLY A 143 -1.12 -11.05 25.89
C GLY A 143 -1.24 -10.47 27.28
N ILE A 144 -0.15 -10.18 27.96
CA ILE A 144 -0.14 -9.57 29.29
C ILE A 144 -0.85 -8.19 29.30
N ALA A 145 -0.75 -7.42 28.21
CA ALA A 145 -1.34 -6.08 28.12
C ALA A 145 -2.88 -6.10 28.17
N PHE A 146 -3.49 -7.21 27.80
CA PHE A 146 -4.95 -7.40 27.73
C PHE A 146 -5.52 -8.16 28.93
N GLY A 147 -4.65 -8.68 29.81
CA GLY A 147 -5.00 -9.50 30.98
C GLY A 147 -4.91 -8.76 32.29
N GLY A 148 -5.21 -9.50 33.38
CA GLY A 148 -5.15 -8.97 34.76
C GLY A 148 -3.72 -8.72 35.25
N GLY A 149 -2.68 -9.12 34.52
CA GLY A 149 -1.27 -8.85 34.83
C GLY A 149 -0.73 -7.59 34.16
N ALA A 150 -1.58 -6.82 33.46
CA ALA A 150 -1.17 -5.56 32.84
C ALA A 150 -0.88 -4.50 33.93
N ASP A 151 0.15 -3.71 33.70
CA ASP A 151 0.47 -2.55 34.52
C ASP A 151 0.73 -1.34 33.62
N PHE A 152 -0.21 -0.41 33.57
CA PHE A 152 -0.14 0.86 32.87
C PHE A 152 -0.19 2.05 33.83
N THR A 153 0.07 1.83 35.13
CA THR A 153 0.02 2.90 36.15
C THR A 153 1.00 4.01 35.90
N GLY A 154 2.09 3.75 35.13
CA GLY A 154 3.02 4.79 34.65
C GLY A 154 2.41 5.77 33.63
N ILE A 155 1.27 5.42 33.01
CA ILE A 155 0.52 6.29 32.09
C ILE A 155 -0.64 6.97 32.83
N SER A 156 -1.39 6.20 33.60
CA SER A 156 -2.48 6.71 34.43
C SER A 156 -2.75 5.75 35.59
N PRO A 157 -3.03 6.28 36.80
CA PRO A 157 -3.36 5.43 37.96
C PRO A 157 -4.61 4.57 37.73
N ASP A 158 -5.52 4.98 36.85
CA ASP A 158 -6.74 4.26 36.51
C ASP A 158 -6.57 3.25 35.35
N ALA A 159 -5.36 3.16 34.77
CA ALA A 159 -5.07 2.32 33.63
C ALA A 159 -4.81 0.87 34.06
N ALA A 160 -5.84 0.03 34.08
CA ALA A 160 -5.71 -1.36 34.48
C ALA A 160 -5.17 -2.26 33.34
N ARG A 161 -5.77 -2.18 32.16
CA ARG A 161 -5.42 -3.00 30.99
C ARG A 161 -5.94 -2.38 29.71
N LEU A 162 -5.39 -2.80 28.55
CA LEU A 162 -5.98 -2.50 27.25
C LEU A 162 -7.26 -3.34 27.05
N ALA A 163 -8.33 -2.71 26.62
CA ALA A 163 -9.56 -3.41 26.24
C ALA A 163 -9.40 -4.04 24.86
N PHE A 164 -8.90 -3.26 23.89
CA PHE A 164 -8.59 -3.72 22.53
C PHE A 164 -7.62 -2.77 21.81
N VAL A 165 -7.12 -3.21 20.65
CA VAL A 165 -6.28 -2.42 19.76
C VAL A 165 -6.95 -2.34 18.39
N ALA A 166 -7.38 -1.14 18.00
CA ALA A 166 -8.00 -0.91 16.69
C ALA A 166 -7.02 -0.23 15.71
N HIS A 167 -6.85 -0.83 14.55
CA HIS A 167 -6.05 -0.26 13.46
C HIS A 167 -6.94 0.05 12.26
N ARG A 168 -6.67 1.20 11.61
CA ARG A 168 -7.30 1.57 10.35
C ARG A 168 -6.29 2.18 9.40
N ALA A 169 -6.25 1.65 8.16
CA ALA A 169 -5.38 2.14 7.11
C ALA A 169 -6.17 2.48 5.85
N THR A 170 -5.79 3.56 5.17
CA THR A 170 -6.33 3.93 3.87
C THR A 170 -5.21 4.23 2.89
N LEU A 171 -5.33 3.74 1.67
CA LEU A 171 -4.38 3.94 0.60
C LEU A 171 -5.12 4.12 -0.73
N ALA A 172 -4.84 5.22 -1.44
CA ALA A 172 -5.36 5.43 -2.78
C ALA A 172 -4.20 5.64 -3.76
N VAL A 173 -4.16 4.89 -4.85
CA VAL A 173 -3.16 4.99 -5.92
C VAL A 173 -3.83 5.53 -7.18
N ALA A 174 -3.35 6.67 -7.66
CA ALA A 174 -3.87 7.39 -8.82
C ALA A 174 -2.72 8.00 -9.64
N GLU A 175 -3.04 8.69 -10.73
CA GLU A 175 -2.10 9.22 -11.73
C GLU A 175 -1.03 10.14 -11.11
N LYS A 176 -1.38 10.97 -10.14
CA LYS A 176 -0.47 11.97 -9.55
C LYS A 176 0.28 11.48 -8.33
N GLY A 177 -0.09 10.34 -7.80
CA GLY A 177 0.49 9.80 -6.57
C GLY A 177 -0.50 8.95 -5.78
N THR A 178 -0.10 8.68 -4.58
CA THR A 178 -0.99 8.18 -3.56
C THR A 178 -1.83 9.38 -3.09
N ARG A 179 -2.96 9.53 -3.74
CA ARG A 179 -3.93 10.62 -3.76
C ARG A 179 -3.42 11.99 -4.21
N ALA A 180 -3.87 12.42 -5.39
CA ALA A 180 -3.84 13.82 -5.83
C ALA A 180 -5.08 14.14 -6.66
N ALA A 181 -5.81 15.19 -6.26
CA ALA A 181 -6.88 15.75 -7.06
C ALA A 181 -6.31 16.64 -8.20
N ALA A 182 -7.05 16.68 -9.30
CA ALA A 182 -6.75 17.24 -10.60
C ALA A 182 -5.77 18.42 -10.73
N ALA A 183 -4.92 18.37 -11.77
CA ALA A 183 -4.43 19.49 -12.58
C ALA A 183 -3.73 18.99 -13.85
N THR A 184 -3.77 19.82 -14.85
CA THR A 184 -3.45 19.74 -16.27
C THR A 184 -2.04 19.16 -16.57
N ALA A 185 -1.98 18.25 -17.54
CA ALA A 185 -0.73 17.75 -18.13
C ALA A 185 -0.50 18.35 -19.51
N VAL A 186 0.76 18.68 -19.81
CA VAL A 186 1.23 19.06 -21.16
C VAL A 186 1.90 17.83 -21.76
N GLY A 187 1.32 17.30 -22.83
CA GLY A 187 1.85 16.13 -23.52
C GLY A 187 2.97 16.51 -24.51
N VAL A 188 4.06 15.77 -24.50
CA VAL A 188 5.08 15.79 -25.55
C VAL A 188 5.07 14.45 -26.28
N THR A 189 4.66 14.46 -27.53
CA THR A 189 4.72 13.29 -28.43
C THR A 189 6.11 13.17 -29.03
N VAL A 190 6.82 12.08 -28.73
CA VAL A 190 8.07 11.74 -29.41
C VAL A 190 7.84 10.51 -30.28
N THR A 191 7.94 10.70 -31.60
CA THR A 191 7.94 9.62 -32.59
C THR A 191 9.34 9.04 -32.69
N SER A 192 9.57 7.85 -32.16
CA SER A 192 10.78 7.06 -32.37
C SER A 192 10.46 5.59 -32.59
N ILE A 193 11.33 4.90 -33.34
CA ILE A 193 11.24 3.47 -33.66
C ILE A 193 11.01 2.68 -32.36
N ARG A 194 9.86 2.00 -32.27
CA ARG A 194 9.47 1.22 -31.08
C ARG A 194 10.28 -0.07 -31.02
N VAL A 195 11.31 -0.08 -30.20
CA VAL A 195 11.88 -1.35 -29.72
C VAL A 195 10.84 -2.00 -28.82
N PRO A 196 10.58 -3.32 -28.93
CA PRO A 196 9.65 -4.01 -28.05
C PRO A 196 10.04 -3.78 -26.59
N LEU A 197 9.20 -3.10 -25.83
CA LEU A 197 9.40 -2.87 -24.40
C LEU A 197 8.94 -4.07 -23.62
N ARG A 198 9.71 -4.45 -22.58
CA ARG A 198 9.20 -5.39 -21.57
C ARG A 198 7.94 -4.79 -20.98
N GLN A 199 6.86 -5.59 -20.97
CA GLN A 199 5.59 -5.19 -20.36
C GLN A 199 5.51 -5.76 -18.95
N LEU A 200 5.32 -4.89 -17.97
CA LEU A 200 5.04 -5.26 -16.58
C LEU A 200 3.60 -4.88 -16.27
N ARG A 201 2.77 -5.89 -16.06
CA ARG A 201 1.33 -5.72 -15.84
C ARG A 201 0.94 -6.27 -14.48
N PHE A 202 0.19 -5.47 -13.73
CA PHE A 202 -0.39 -5.82 -12.45
C PHE A 202 -1.87 -6.17 -12.64
N ASP A 203 -2.17 -7.21 -13.41
CA ASP A 203 -3.52 -7.62 -13.80
C ASP A 203 -4.08 -8.83 -13.02
N HIS A 204 -3.47 -9.15 -11.89
CA HIS A 204 -3.87 -10.17 -10.93
C HIS A 204 -3.33 -9.80 -9.54
N PRO A 205 -3.66 -10.54 -8.47
CA PRO A 205 -3.25 -10.20 -7.11
C PRO A 205 -1.77 -9.86 -6.98
N TYR A 206 -1.50 -8.70 -6.39
CA TYR A 206 -0.16 -8.14 -6.25
C TYR A 206 0.02 -7.47 -4.89
N LEU A 207 1.23 -7.06 -4.59
CA LEU A 207 1.59 -6.42 -3.34
C LEU A 207 2.09 -5.00 -3.57
N MET A 208 1.81 -4.12 -2.63
CA MET A 208 2.40 -2.79 -2.52
C MET A 208 3.12 -2.66 -1.19
N LEU A 209 4.37 -2.26 -1.23
CA LEU A 209 5.19 -1.95 -0.07
C LEU A 209 5.66 -0.50 -0.19
N ILE A 210 5.16 0.37 0.67
CA ILE A 210 5.68 1.73 0.80
C ILE A 210 6.77 1.71 1.87
N ARG A 211 7.96 2.21 1.51
CA ARG A 211 9.11 2.19 2.39
C ARG A 211 9.95 3.46 2.32
N ASP A 212 10.72 3.72 3.37
CA ASP A 212 11.79 4.69 3.34
C ASP A 212 12.94 4.15 2.47
N ARG A 213 13.40 4.96 1.52
CA ARG A 213 14.44 4.55 0.56
C ARG A 213 15.84 4.44 1.18
N HIS A 214 16.10 5.14 2.27
CA HIS A 214 17.40 5.18 2.91
C HIS A 214 17.58 4.04 3.92
N SER A 215 16.59 3.90 4.81
CA SER A 215 16.63 2.85 5.83
C SER A 215 16.10 1.50 5.33
N GLY A 216 15.26 1.50 4.28
CA GLY A 216 14.52 0.31 3.83
C GLY A 216 13.31 -0.01 4.71
N GLU A 217 13.03 0.81 5.73
CA GLU A 217 11.97 0.57 6.70
C GLU A 217 10.59 0.59 6.04
N PRO A 218 9.77 -0.46 6.25
CA PRO A 218 8.41 -0.52 5.73
C PRO A 218 7.51 0.47 6.48
N VAL A 219 6.76 1.27 5.72
CA VAL A 219 5.77 2.22 6.25
C VAL A 219 4.37 1.64 6.11
N LEU A 220 4.06 1.04 4.94
CA LEU A 220 2.76 0.44 4.67
C LEU A 220 2.95 -0.76 3.75
N PHE A 221 2.23 -1.83 4.05
CA PHE A 221 2.16 -3.03 3.22
C PHE A 221 0.70 -3.33 2.90
N ALA A 222 0.39 -3.56 1.64
CA ALA A 222 -0.94 -3.91 1.19
C ALA A 222 -0.91 -5.06 0.17
N ARG A 223 -1.88 -5.97 0.23
CA ARG A 223 -2.16 -6.95 -0.81
C ARG A 223 -3.43 -6.53 -1.55
N VAL A 224 -3.33 -6.31 -2.83
CA VAL A 224 -4.46 -5.99 -3.69
C VAL A 224 -4.95 -7.28 -4.35
N THR A 225 -6.09 -7.76 -3.93
CA THR A 225 -6.76 -8.94 -4.50
C THR A 225 -7.92 -8.54 -5.42
N ASP A 226 -8.49 -7.36 -5.20
CA ASP A 226 -9.50 -6.72 -6.02
C ASP A 226 -9.26 -5.19 -6.01
N PRO A 227 -8.94 -4.58 -7.16
CA PRO A 227 -8.70 -3.13 -7.23
C PRO A 227 -10.00 -2.31 -7.20
N THR A 228 -11.17 -2.91 -7.36
CA THR A 228 -12.48 -2.24 -7.43
C THR A 228 -13.24 -2.29 -6.12
N GLY A 229 -12.91 -3.24 -5.25
CA GLY A 229 -13.52 -3.41 -3.95
C GLY A 229 -12.77 -2.60 -2.90
N GLY A 230 -13.43 -1.65 -2.28
CA GLY A 230 -13.01 -1.21 -0.96
C GLY A 230 -13.06 -2.44 -0.04
N GLY A 231 -11.92 -2.84 0.55
CA GLY A 231 -11.82 -3.94 1.49
C GLY A 231 -12.60 -3.69 2.78
#